data_6b9d637734b2ed6d4a0c1e932297c828
#
_entry.id   6b9d637734b2ed6d4a0c1e932297c828
#
_cell.length_a   1.000
_cell.length_b   1.000
_cell.length_c   1.000
_cell.angle_alpha   90.00
_cell.angle_beta   90.00
_cell.angle_gamma   90.00
#
_symmetry.space_group_name_H-M   'P 1'
#
loop_
_entity.id
_entity.type
_entity.pdbx_description
1 polymer ?
#
loop_
_entity_poly.entity_id
_entity_poly.type
_entity_poly.pdbx_seq_one_letter_code
_entity_poly.pdbx_strand_id
1 'polypeptide(L)'
;MPADIRADSEPGPRLPRRVRIGYGLGSLCTGTFATVPGLILLYYLTNVLAVPAAVAGAAVFLPKAWDVLVNPLVGAVSDRSRLRGGPRRPFLLIGACTLPPLFALIFAAPPLRGAAAAGYVAVLFLLAATAYAVFQVPYVTMPAEMTEDPAERGRILGWRVGFLGVAILLSGALAPAIAHADGDSPASYRTMGIAVAVLLALGMFGAWFTTRWAPAVARSEAEPSLRAQLAAARSHRPFLFLAGMWTLQALAIGVMLAGVQYFATYTLGSPAAVTPLFACLIGPLVLVMPLWNRLARLRGVKGAQWCASLLFLAGAVLLAFTPAGGPALGYAAVVLIGVAYAGLQLLPLTMLADTLAADVARTGKRRAATFTGLWTAAETLAFALGAGVFALVLAVTGFRSSDADHRVAQPEAALTGITMGMSVLPAVLAGASLWLLHRYREDRIGSVSPESEPPESVPQPSAMPPQPVPQQEETDRVD
;
A
#
# COMPACT_ATOMS: atom_id res chain seq x y z
N MET A 1 10.86 -19.29 45.36
CA MET A 1 10.09 -19.70 44.16
C MET A 1 9.38 -18.47 43.64
N PRO A 2 9.80 -17.84 42.53
CA PRO A 2 9.00 -16.82 41.90
C PRO A 2 7.96 -17.52 41.02
N ALA A 3 6.71 -17.16 41.26
CA ALA A 3 5.57 -17.63 40.47
C ALA A 3 5.77 -17.33 38.99
N ASP A 4 5.77 -18.37 38.21
CA ASP A 4 5.74 -18.37 36.73
C ASP A 4 4.45 -17.68 36.29
N ILE A 5 4.52 -16.38 35.97
CA ILE A 5 3.46 -15.68 35.27
C ILE A 5 3.61 -16.02 33.77
N ARG A 6 3.49 -17.29 33.45
CA ARG A 6 2.98 -17.70 32.14
C ARG A 6 1.45 -17.61 32.25
N ALA A 7 0.92 -16.45 31.92
CA ALA A 7 -0.48 -16.35 31.58
C ALA A 7 -0.67 -17.24 30.31
N ASP A 8 -1.00 -18.48 30.52
CA ASP A 8 -1.67 -19.33 29.54
C ASP A 8 -3.05 -18.69 29.29
N SER A 9 -3.05 -17.60 28.50
CA SER A 9 -4.28 -17.10 27.90
C SER A 9 -4.74 -18.20 26.95
N GLU A 10 -5.77 -18.95 27.34
CA GLU A 10 -6.45 -19.88 26.43
C GLU A 10 -6.63 -19.19 25.09
N PRO A 11 -6.27 -19.83 23.97
CA PRO A 11 -6.42 -19.24 22.65
C PRO A 11 -7.90 -18.90 22.46
N GLY A 12 -8.22 -17.63 22.31
CA GLY A 12 -9.58 -17.15 22.09
C GLY A 12 -10.26 -17.89 20.92
N PRO A 13 -11.59 -17.92 20.85
CA PRO A 13 -12.32 -18.70 19.86
C PRO A 13 -11.88 -18.32 18.45
N ARG A 14 -11.34 -19.33 17.72
CA ARG A 14 -10.86 -19.15 16.35
C ARG A 14 -12.02 -18.75 15.44
N LEU A 15 -11.83 -17.70 14.65
CA LEU A 15 -12.82 -17.31 13.64
C LEU A 15 -13.01 -18.41 12.59
N PRO A 16 -14.24 -18.63 12.13
CA PRO A 16 -14.52 -19.59 11.06
C PRO A 16 -13.66 -19.31 9.82
N ARG A 17 -13.13 -20.36 9.20
CA ARG A 17 -12.28 -20.22 8.00
C ARG A 17 -12.94 -19.39 6.88
N ARG A 18 -14.27 -19.55 6.71
CA ARG A 18 -15.07 -18.75 5.76
C ARG A 18 -15.00 -17.24 6.01
N VAL A 19 -14.91 -16.80 7.28
CA VAL A 19 -14.81 -15.37 7.63
C VAL A 19 -13.42 -14.85 7.29
N ARG A 20 -12.37 -15.60 7.61
CA ARG A 20 -10.98 -15.21 7.32
C ARG A 20 -10.71 -15.09 5.83
N ILE A 21 -11.08 -16.12 5.04
CA ILE A 21 -10.92 -16.12 3.59
C ILE A 21 -11.82 -15.03 2.97
N GLY A 22 -13.06 -14.97 3.40
CA GLY A 22 -14.02 -14.00 2.88
C GLY A 22 -13.64 -12.56 3.17
N TYR A 23 -13.10 -12.25 4.34
CA TYR A 23 -12.51 -10.95 4.60
C TYR A 23 -11.37 -10.69 3.62
N GLY A 24 -10.48 -11.67 3.40
CA GLY A 24 -9.38 -11.55 2.44
C GLY A 24 -9.84 -11.16 1.03
N LEU A 25 -11.00 -11.64 0.56
CA LEU A 25 -11.54 -11.31 -0.76
C LEU A 25 -11.71 -9.79 -0.99
N GLY A 26 -11.99 -9.01 0.06
CA GLY A 26 -12.08 -7.55 -0.05
C GLY A 26 -10.78 -6.90 -0.56
N SER A 27 -9.65 -7.57 -0.41
CA SER A 27 -8.36 -7.11 -0.93
C SER A 27 -8.25 -7.19 -2.45
N LEU A 28 -9.13 -7.94 -3.12
CA LEU A 28 -9.25 -7.88 -4.58
C LEU A 28 -9.62 -6.45 -5.01
N CYS A 29 -10.50 -5.79 -4.26
CA CYS A 29 -10.81 -4.38 -4.50
C CYS A 29 -9.59 -3.50 -4.26
N THR A 30 -8.92 -3.66 -3.11
CA THR A 30 -7.77 -2.82 -2.74
C THR A 30 -6.65 -2.89 -3.78
N GLY A 31 -6.24 -4.10 -4.17
CA GLY A 31 -5.16 -4.30 -5.15
C GLY A 31 -5.52 -3.82 -6.55
N THR A 32 -6.73 -4.13 -7.00
CA THR A 32 -7.19 -3.75 -8.33
C THR A 32 -7.36 -2.24 -8.48
N PHE A 33 -8.00 -1.57 -7.50
CA PHE A 33 -8.22 -0.12 -7.55
C PHE A 33 -6.92 0.67 -7.35
N ALA A 34 -5.94 0.11 -6.65
CA ALA A 34 -4.62 0.72 -6.56
C ALA A 34 -3.83 0.60 -7.88
N THR A 35 -3.93 -0.54 -8.58
CA THR A 35 -3.09 -0.87 -9.73
C THR A 35 -3.65 -0.31 -11.05
N VAL A 36 -4.91 -0.58 -11.39
CA VAL A 36 -5.44 -0.30 -12.74
C VAL A 36 -5.48 1.19 -13.08
N PRO A 37 -5.97 2.10 -12.23
CA PRO A 37 -5.93 3.53 -12.54
C PRO A 37 -4.50 4.07 -12.69
N GLY A 38 -3.58 3.63 -11.84
CA GLY A 38 -2.16 4.02 -11.92
C GLY A 38 -1.49 3.57 -13.20
N LEU A 39 -1.86 2.39 -13.69
CA LEU A 39 -1.27 1.76 -14.87
C LEU A 39 -1.87 2.26 -16.20
N ILE A 40 -3.19 2.50 -16.25
CA ILE A 40 -3.93 2.65 -17.52
C ILE A 40 -4.53 4.05 -17.70
N LEU A 41 -4.96 4.72 -16.60
CA LEU A 41 -5.85 5.87 -16.72
C LEU A 41 -5.19 7.07 -17.45
N LEU A 42 -3.91 7.34 -17.17
CA LEU A 42 -3.19 8.43 -17.82
C LEU A 42 -3.08 8.18 -19.35
N TYR A 43 -2.71 6.95 -19.72
CA TYR A 43 -2.57 6.54 -21.11
C TYR A 43 -3.94 6.58 -21.85
N TYR A 44 -4.99 6.08 -21.22
CA TYR A 44 -6.35 6.13 -21.74
C TYR A 44 -6.81 7.57 -22.04
N LEU A 45 -6.55 8.51 -21.12
CA LEU A 45 -6.88 9.93 -21.32
C LEU A 45 -6.14 10.54 -22.50
N THR A 46 -4.83 10.26 -22.64
CA THR A 46 -3.99 10.93 -23.64
C THR A 46 -4.00 10.26 -25.00
N ASN A 47 -4.19 8.94 -25.08
CA ASN A 47 -4.06 8.16 -26.33
C ASN A 47 -5.40 7.64 -26.89
N VAL A 48 -6.49 7.69 -26.10
CA VAL A 48 -7.82 7.27 -26.54
C VAL A 48 -8.81 8.44 -26.55
N LEU A 49 -8.72 9.34 -25.56
CA LEU A 49 -9.64 10.47 -25.40
C LEU A 49 -9.04 11.82 -25.84
N ALA A 50 -7.84 11.83 -26.38
CA ALA A 50 -7.14 13.03 -26.89
C ALA A 50 -7.04 14.16 -25.83
N VAL A 51 -6.92 13.82 -24.55
CA VAL A 51 -6.77 14.80 -23.46
C VAL A 51 -5.31 15.26 -23.40
N PRO A 52 -5.03 16.58 -23.36
CA PRO A 52 -3.67 17.07 -23.18
C PRO A 52 -3.01 16.51 -21.92
N ALA A 53 -1.72 16.13 -22.00
CA ALA A 53 -1.03 15.39 -20.93
C ALA A 53 -1.09 16.08 -19.55
N ALA A 54 -0.91 17.41 -19.49
CA ALA A 54 -1.00 18.14 -18.25
C ALA A 54 -2.40 18.08 -17.60
N VAL A 55 -3.47 18.18 -18.42
CA VAL A 55 -4.86 18.07 -17.96
C VAL A 55 -5.16 16.64 -17.52
N ALA A 56 -4.69 15.65 -18.27
CA ALA A 56 -4.81 14.23 -17.92
C ALA A 56 -4.12 13.92 -16.58
N GLY A 57 -2.91 14.45 -16.38
CA GLY A 57 -2.20 14.33 -15.10
C GLY A 57 -2.98 14.90 -13.93
N ALA A 58 -3.56 16.09 -14.08
CA ALA A 58 -4.42 16.70 -13.07
C ALA A 58 -5.69 15.86 -12.80
N ALA A 59 -6.34 15.33 -13.86
CA ALA A 59 -7.52 14.47 -13.74
C ALA A 59 -7.24 13.14 -13.02
N VAL A 60 -6.01 12.62 -13.08
CA VAL A 60 -5.58 11.43 -12.35
C VAL A 60 -5.14 11.76 -10.92
N PHE A 61 -4.40 12.86 -10.74
CA PHE A 61 -3.82 13.24 -9.46
C PHE A 61 -4.89 13.74 -8.46
N LEU A 62 -5.77 14.66 -8.89
CA LEU A 62 -6.70 15.33 -7.97
C LEU A 62 -7.62 14.35 -7.22
N PRO A 63 -8.25 13.33 -7.85
CA PRO A 63 -9.06 12.35 -7.14
C PRO A 63 -8.27 11.50 -6.15
N LYS A 64 -7.00 11.23 -6.44
CA LYS A 64 -6.12 10.51 -5.50
C LYS A 64 -5.70 11.39 -4.31
N ALA A 65 -5.44 12.67 -4.52
CA ALA A 65 -5.19 13.62 -3.44
C ALA A 65 -6.43 13.81 -2.56
N TRP A 66 -7.63 13.71 -3.14
CA TRP A 66 -8.91 13.75 -2.43
C TRP A 66 -9.06 12.64 -1.38
N ASP A 67 -8.49 11.45 -1.63
CA ASP A 67 -8.50 10.33 -0.66
C ASP A 67 -7.94 10.74 0.71
N VAL A 68 -6.92 11.60 0.74
CA VAL A 68 -6.31 12.09 1.99
C VAL A 68 -7.30 12.88 2.86
N LEU A 69 -8.24 13.57 2.23
CA LEU A 69 -9.27 14.36 2.91
C LEU A 69 -10.49 13.51 3.26
N VAL A 70 -10.88 12.59 2.39
CA VAL A 70 -12.11 11.79 2.55
C VAL A 70 -11.93 10.63 3.52
N ASN A 71 -10.76 10.00 3.57
CA ASN A 71 -10.53 8.85 4.44
C ASN A 71 -10.82 9.15 5.93
N PRO A 72 -10.32 10.26 6.54
CA PRO A 72 -10.65 10.60 7.92
C PRO A 72 -12.13 10.92 8.12
N LEU A 73 -12.79 11.55 7.14
CA LEU A 73 -14.22 11.85 7.21
C LEU A 73 -15.06 10.58 7.22
N VAL A 74 -14.77 9.65 6.31
CA VAL A 74 -15.44 8.33 6.25
C VAL A 74 -15.18 7.55 7.54
N GLY A 75 -13.97 7.60 8.08
CA GLY A 75 -13.62 6.99 9.37
C GLY A 75 -14.53 7.52 10.47
N ALA A 76 -14.57 8.84 10.65
CA ALA A 76 -15.40 9.48 11.68
C ALA A 76 -16.90 9.22 11.52
N VAL A 77 -17.41 9.17 10.27
CA VAL A 77 -18.82 8.86 10.00
C VAL A 77 -19.13 7.40 10.29
N SER A 78 -18.24 6.47 9.87
CA SER A 78 -18.44 5.04 10.12
C SER A 78 -18.38 4.68 11.61
N ASP A 79 -17.47 5.32 12.38
CA ASP A 79 -17.33 5.10 13.82
C ASP A 79 -18.58 5.52 14.62
N ARG A 80 -19.24 6.59 14.17
CA ARG A 80 -20.48 7.12 14.78
C ARG A 80 -21.74 6.43 14.30
N SER A 81 -21.63 5.59 13.29
CA SER A 81 -22.79 4.96 12.64
C SER A 81 -23.53 4.02 13.59
N ARG A 82 -24.87 4.16 13.61
CA ARG A 82 -25.82 3.27 14.33
C ARG A 82 -26.72 2.50 13.36
N LEU A 83 -26.28 2.34 12.11
CA LEU A 83 -27.06 1.66 11.09
C LEU A 83 -27.30 0.17 11.43
N ARG A 84 -28.44 -0.37 10.98
CA ARG A 84 -28.76 -1.80 11.13
C ARG A 84 -27.70 -2.64 10.42
N GLY A 85 -27.10 -3.59 11.12
CA GLY A 85 -26.01 -4.45 10.60
C GLY A 85 -24.60 -4.09 11.14
N GLY A 86 -24.53 -3.16 12.11
CA GLY A 86 -23.27 -2.73 12.74
C GLY A 86 -22.61 -1.52 12.07
N PRO A 87 -21.54 -0.98 12.66
CA PRO A 87 -20.95 0.29 12.21
C PRO A 87 -20.18 0.17 10.87
N ARG A 88 -19.71 -1.01 10.48
CA ARG A 88 -18.83 -1.18 9.31
C ARG A 88 -19.56 -1.73 8.08
N ARG A 89 -20.39 -2.76 8.24
CA ARG A 89 -21.00 -3.51 7.14
C ARG A 89 -21.89 -2.70 6.18
N PRO A 90 -22.71 -1.73 6.63
CA PRO A 90 -23.47 -0.90 5.71
C PRO A 90 -22.58 -0.11 4.74
N PHE A 91 -21.42 0.36 5.20
CA PHE A 91 -20.45 1.08 4.36
C PHE A 91 -19.79 0.15 3.34
N LEU A 92 -19.48 -1.10 3.72
CA LEU A 92 -19.00 -2.09 2.77
C LEU A 92 -20.01 -2.32 1.65
N LEU A 93 -21.30 -2.41 1.98
CA LEU A 93 -22.37 -2.59 1.00
C LEU A 93 -22.53 -1.36 0.09
N ILE A 94 -22.54 -0.15 0.66
CA ILE A 94 -22.64 1.09 -0.12
C ILE A 94 -21.47 1.17 -1.11
N GLY A 95 -20.24 0.94 -0.64
CA GLY A 95 -19.06 0.92 -1.52
C GLY A 95 -19.16 -0.16 -2.59
N ALA A 96 -19.62 -1.39 -2.25
CA ALA A 96 -19.77 -2.48 -3.20
C ALA A 96 -20.85 -2.22 -4.28
N CYS A 97 -21.88 -1.46 -3.96
CA CYS A 97 -22.90 -1.06 -4.93
C CYS A 97 -22.48 0.14 -5.79
N THR A 98 -21.60 1.00 -5.31
CA THR A 98 -21.28 2.27 -5.98
C THR A 98 -19.96 2.24 -6.75
N LEU A 99 -18.90 1.64 -6.21
CA LEU A 99 -17.57 1.66 -6.86
C LEU A 99 -17.54 0.90 -8.19
N PRO A 100 -18.05 -0.35 -8.32
CA PRO A 100 -17.94 -1.09 -9.57
C PRO A 100 -18.59 -0.38 -10.77
N PRO A 101 -19.86 0.11 -10.68
CA PRO A 101 -20.47 0.82 -11.80
C PRO A 101 -19.74 2.14 -12.12
N LEU A 102 -19.28 2.90 -11.12
CA LEU A 102 -18.48 4.10 -11.37
C LEU A 102 -17.18 3.78 -12.09
N PHE A 103 -16.53 2.68 -11.72
CA PHE A 103 -15.30 2.23 -12.38
C PHE A 103 -15.56 1.86 -13.85
N ALA A 104 -16.62 1.11 -14.13
CA ALA A 104 -17.01 0.79 -15.51
C ALA A 104 -17.30 2.04 -16.33
N LEU A 105 -17.97 3.04 -15.74
CA LEU A 105 -18.28 4.32 -16.41
C LEU A 105 -17.03 5.15 -16.72
N ILE A 106 -15.97 5.12 -15.90
CA ILE A 106 -14.69 5.78 -16.19
C ILE A 106 -14.16 5.35 -17.56
N PHE A 107 -14.24 4.05 -17.87
CA PHE A 107 -13.72 3.46 -19.11
C PHE A 107 -14.81 3.24 -20.18
N ALA A 108 -16.00 3.82 -20.00
CA ALA A 108 -17.10 3.67 -20.96
C ALA A 108 -16.80 4.31 -22.34
N ALA A 109 -15.73 5.10 -22.44
CA ALA A 109 -15.29 5.78 -23.65
C ALA A 109 -16.46 6.52 -24.36
N PRO A 110 -17.06 7.53 -23.71
CA PRO A 110 -18.10 8.31 -24.34
C PRO A 110 -17.54 9.06 -25.54
N PRO A 111 -18.37 9.55 -26.47
CA PRO A 111 -17.91 10.30 -27.64
C PRO A 111 -17.44 11.73 -27.30
N LEU A 112 -16.68 11.85 -26.18
CA LEU A 112 -16.08 13.09 -25.69
C LEU A 112 -14.58 13.08 -25.96
N ARG A 113 -14.01 14.27 -26.22
CA ARG A 113 -12.58 14.46 -26.46
C ARG A 113 -12.05 15.65 -25.70
N GLY A 114 -10.75 15.69 -25.45
CA GLY A 114 -10.07 16.83 -24.84
C GLY A 114 -10.60 17.18 -23.44
N ALA A 115 -10.86 18.46 -23.18
CA ALA A 115 -11.26 18.95 -21.86
C ALA A 115 -12.59 18.36 -21.35
N ALA A 116 -13.55 18.10 -22.24
CA ALA A 116 -14.85 17.49 -21.88
C ALA A 116 -14.66 16.05 -21.38
N ALA A 117 -13.81 15.26 -22.06
CA ALA A 117 -13.46 13.92 -21.62
C ALA A 117 -12.70 13.94 -20.30
N ALA A 118 -11.78 14.89 -20.13
CA ALA A 118 -11.04 15.06 -18.86
C ALA A 118 -11.99 15.37 -17.69
N GLY A 119 -12.93 16.26 -17.87
CA GLY A 119 -13.95 16.59 -16.86
C GLY A 119 -14.82 15.41 -16.49
N TYR A 120 -15.30 14.67 -17.50
CA TYR A 120 -16.08 13.45 -17.30
C TYR A 120 -15.31 12.40 -16.46
N VAL A 121 -14.10 12.08 -16.87
CA VAL A 121 -13.27 11.09 -16.18
C VAL A 121 -12.89 11.57 -14.77
N ALA A 122 -12.51 12.85 -14.60
CA ALA A 122 -12.13 13.40 -13.31
C ALA A 122 -13.29 13.34 -12.29
N VAL A 123 -14.51 13.68 -12.71
CA VAL A 123 -15.70 13.62 -11.84
C VAL A 123 -15.99 12.17 -11.46
N LEU A 124 -16.02 11.25 -12.43
CA LEU A 124 -16.27 9.84 -12.13
C LEU A 124 -15.17 9.21 -11.27
N PHE A 125 -13.91 9.58 -11.50
CA PHE A 125 -12.81 9.07 -10.71
C PHE A 125 -12.81 9.64 -9.28
N LEU A 126 -13.23 10.90 -9.10
CA LEU A 126 -13.46 11.50 -7.77
C LEU A 126 -14.57 10.76 -7.01
N LEU A 127 -15.70 10.46 -7.68
CA LEU A 127 -16.80 9.68 -7.10
C LEU A 127 -16.35 8.25 -6.79
N ALA A 128 -15.59 7.63 -7.69
CA ALA A 128 -15.04 6.29 -7.48
C ALA A 128 -14.04 6.25 -6.31
N ALA A 129 -13.17 7.26 -6.17
CA ALA A 129 -12.25 7.40 -5.04
C ALA A 129 -13.03 7.54 -3.72
N THR A 130 -14.11 8.34 -3.71
CA THR A 130 -15.00 8.46 -2.55
C THR A 130 -15.69 7.13 -2.22
N ALA A 131 -16.22 6.43 -3.22
CA ALA A 131 -16.83 5.10 -3.04
C ALA A 131 -15.83 4.06 -2.54
N TYR A 132 -14.59 4.13 -3.04
CA TYR A 132 -13.48 3.31 -2.55
C TYR A 132 -13.17 3.60 -1.08
N ALA A 133 -13.07 4.86 -0.68
CA ALA A 133 -12.85 5.25 0.72
C ALA A 133 -13.98 4.73 1.63
N VAL A 134 -15.24 4.83 1.19
CA VAL A 134 -16.42 4.32 1.91
C VAL A 134 -16.33 2.81 2.16
N PHE A 135 -15.76 2.04 1.24
CA PHE A 135 -15.48 0.62 1.44
C PHE A 135 -14.21 0.39 2.25
N GLN A 136 -13.10 0.99 1.83
CA GLN A 136 -11.75 0.65 2.29
C GLN A 136 -11.50 1.01 3.75
N VAL A 137 -11.95 2.18 4.20
CA VAL A 137 -11.70 2.65 5.57
C VAL A 137 -12.35 1.72 6.61
N PRO A 138 -13.66 1.41 6.53
CA PRO A 138 -14.27 0.42 7.42
C PRO A 138 -13.69 -0.99 7.25
N TYR A 139 -13.32 -1.39 6.04
CA TYR A 139 -12.75 -2.69 5.74
C TYR A 139 -11.43 -2.91 6.48
N VAL A 140 -10.52 -1.94 6.46
CA VAL A 140 -9.18 -2.06 7.10
C VAL A 140 -9.27 -2.13 8.62
N THR A 141 -10.27 -1.51 9.23
CA THR A 141 -10.44 -1.51 10.70
C THR A 141 -11.06 -2.80 11.24
N MET A 142 -11.81 -3.55 10.41
CA MET A 142 -12.53 -4.75 10.84
C MET A 142 -11.68 -5.83 11.55
N PRO A 143 -10.44 -6.16 11.17
CA PRO A 143 -9.68 -7.20 11.88
C PRO A 143 -9.47 -6.90 13.36
N ALA A 144 -9.29 -5.64 13.72
CA ALA A 144 -9.14 -5.21 15.12
C ALA A 144 -10.46 -5.31 15.91
N GLU A 145 -11.60 -5.24 15.21
CA GLU A 145 -12.94 -5.33 15.81
C GLU A 145 -13.47 -6.77 15.85
N MET A 146 -12.93 -7.69 15.03
CA MET A 146 -13.36 -9.09 14.94
C MET A 146 -12.69 -10.01 15.96
N THR A 147 -11.49 -9.65 16.46
CA THR A 147 -10.75 -10.49 17.41
C THR A 147 -9.78 -9.68 18.26
N GLU A 148 -9.66 -10.03 19.54
CA GLU A 148 -8.63 -9.51 20.45
C GLU A 148 -7.35 -10.34 20.37
N ASP A 149 -7.41 -11.60 19.89
CA ASP A 149 -6.26 -12.48 19.75
C ASP A 149 -5.30 -11.99 18.64
N PRO A 150 -4.05 -11.60 18.98
CA PRO A 150 -3.06 -11.14 18.00
C PRO A 150 -2.72 -12.20 16.96
N ALA A 151 -2.72 -13.50 17.35
CA ALA A 151 -2.40 -14.59 16.43
C ALA A 151 -3.50 -14.79 15.39
N GLU A 152 -4.77 -14.70 15.80
CA GLU A 152 -5.91 -14.78 14.88
C GLU A 152 -5.98 -13.55 13.97
N ARG A 153 -5.68 -12.36 14.50
CA ARG A 153 -5.55 -11.14 13.69
C ARG A 153 -4.46 -11.28 12.63
N GLY A 154 -3.31 -11.84 13.00
CA GLY A 154 -2.23 -12.14 12.05
C GLY A 154 -2.66 -13.07 10.92
N ARG A 155 -3.48 -14.09 11.22
CA ARG A 155 -4.03 -15.02 10.21
C ARG A 155 -4.99 -14.32 9.24
N ILE A 156 -5.86 -13.44 9.75
CA ILE A 156 -6.78 -12.65 8.91
C ILE A 156 -5.98 -11.75 7.97
N LEU A 157 -4.98 -11.03 8.48
CA LEU A 157 -4.11 -10.16 7.70
C LEU A 157 -3.26 -10.94 6.69
N GLY A 158 -2.84 -12.16 7.01
CA GLY A 158 -2.15 -13.04 6.07
C GLY A 158 -3.01 -13.36 4.83
N TRP A 159 -4.29 -13.72 5.03
CA TRP A 159 -5.23 -13.90 3.91
C TRP A 159 -5.44 -12.62 3.12
N ARG A 160 -5.56 -11.48 3.81
CA ARG A 160 -5.68 -10.17 3.17
C ARG A 160 -4.52 -9.87 2.24
N VAL A 161 -3.28 -10.05 2.71
CA VAL A 161 -2.07 -9.80 1.92
C VAL A 161 -1.95 -10.78 0.74
N GLY A 162 -2.30 -12.06 0.94
CA GLY A 162 -2.35 -13.04 -0.14
C GLY A 162 -3.29 -12.65 -1.27
N PHE A 163 -4.53 -12.28 -0.94
CA PHE A 163 -5.50 -11.80 -1.94
C PHE A 163 -5.12 -10.47 -2.57
N LEU A 164 -4.45 -9.57 -1.82
CA LEU A 164 -3.91 -8.32 -2.35
C LEU A 164 -2.87 -8.60 -3.45
N GLY A 165 -1.93 -9.52 -3.20
CA GLY A 165 -0.93 -9.92 -4.20
C GLY A 165 -1.58 -10.52 -5.45
N VAL A 166 -2.55 -11.42 -5.27
CA VAL A 166 -3.32 -12.00 -6.40
C VAL A 166 -4.04 -10.89 -7.19
N ALA A 167 -4.65 -9.91 -6.51
CA ALA A 167 -5.35 -8.82 -7.15
C ALA A 167 -4.41 -7.96 -8.01
N ILE A 168 -3.25 -7.60 -7.48
CA ILE A 168 -2.25 -6.80 -8.20
C ILE A 168 -1.76 -7.55 -9.45
N LEU A 169 -1.41 -8.84 -9.30
CA LEU A 169 -0.97 -9.67 -10.43
C LEU A 169 -2.07 -9.82 -11.50
N LEU A 170 -3.26 -10.19 -11.06
CA LEU A 170 -4.38 -10.45 -11.96
C LEU A 170 -4.80 -9.17 -12.70
N SER A 171 -5.02 -8.08 -11.98
CA SER A 171 -5.47 -6.82 -12.57
C SER A 171 -4.38 -6.15 -13.41
N GLY A 172 -3.12 -6.20 -12.97
CA GLY A 172 -2.00 -5.62 -13.70
C GLY A 172 -1.61 -6.38 -14.97
N ALA A 173 -1.92 -7.69 -15.05
CA ALA A 173 -1.74 -8.47 -16.26
C ALA A 173 -2.97 -8.44 -17.18
N LEU A 174 -4.18 -8.66 -16.65
CA LEU A 174 -5.39 -8.76 -17.46
C LEU A 174 -5.89 -7.42 -17.98
N ALA A 175 -5.82 -6.35 -17.18
CA ALA A 175 -6.36 -5.07 -17.61
C ALA A 175 -5.65 -4.52 -18.85
N PRO A 176 -4.30 -4.46 -18.95
CA PRO A 176 -3.63 -4.08 -20.18
C PRO A 176 -3.87 -5.06 -21.32
N ALA A 177 -3.89 -6.38 -21.06
CA ALA A 177 -4.14 -7.39 -22.09
C ALA A 177 -5.51 -7.21 -22.77
N ILE A 178 -6.56 -6.90 -21.99
CA ILE A 178 -7.89 -6.63 -22.54
C ILE A 178 -7.92 -5.26 -23.23
N ALA A 179 -7.31 -4.22 -22.62
CA ALA A 179 -7.33 -2.86 -23.16
C ALA A 179 -6.68 -2.77 -24.55
N HIS A 180 -5.63 -3.59 -24.79
CA HIS A 180 -4.89 -3.58 -26.05
C HIS A 180 -5.25 -4.72 -27.01
N ALA A 181 -6.30 -5.50 -26.71
CA ALA A 181 -6.70 -6.66 -27.54
C ALA A 181 -7.00 -6.28 -28.99
N ASP A 182 -7.65 -5.12 -29.21
CA ASP A 182 -7.99 -4.59 -30.55
C ASP A 182 -7.33 -3.23 -30.83
N GLY A 183 -6.05 -3.09 -30.47
CA GLY A 183 -5.24 -1.93 -30.85
C GLY A 183 -5.67 -0.60 -30.21
N ASP A 184 -5.97 -0.57 -28.93
CA ASP A 184 -6.41 0.62 -28.17
C ASP A 184 -7.81 1.13 -28.54
N SER A 185 -8.68 0.26 -29.02
CA SER A 185 -10.04 0.66 -29.38
C SER A 185 -10.88 1.08 -28.16
N PRO A 186 -11.81 2.03 -28.29
CA PRO A 186 -12.74 2.38 -27.21
C PRO A 186 -13.55 1.18 -26.69
N ALA A 187 -13.83 0.20 -27.55
CA ALA A 187 -14.54 -1.03 -27.20
C ALA A 187 -13.72 -1.92 -26.24
N SER A 188 -12.41 -2.05 -26.49
CA SER A 188 -11.50 -2.83 -25.64
C SER A 188 -11.39 -2.21 -24.24
N TYR A 189 -11.27 -0.86 -24.14
CA TYR A 189 -11.26 -0.17 -22.83
C TYR A 189 -12.58 -0.31 -22.08
N ARG A 190 -13.71 -0.29 -22.79
CA ARG A 190 -15.03 -0.55 -22.18
C ARG A 190 -15.11 -1.98 -21.64
N THR A 191 -14.68 -2.96 -22.44
CA THR A 191 -14.64 -4.37 -22.02
C THR A 191 -13.73 -4.57 -20.81
N MET A 192 -12.55 -3.95 -20.80
CA MET A 192 -11.63 -3.94 -19.68
C MET A 192 -12.28 -3.30 -18.44
N GLY A 193 -12.91 -2.14 -18.57
CA GLY A 193 -13.61 -1.45 -17.49
C GLY A 193 -14.69 -2.31 -16.84
N ILE A 194 -15.48 -3.02 -17.65
CA ILE A 194 -16.53 -3.96 -17.18
C ILE A 194 -15.88 -5.17 -16.49
N ALA A 195 -14.85 -5.79 -17.08
CA ALA A 195 -14.16 -6.94 -16.48
C ALA A 195 -13.56 -6.61 -15.11
N VAL A 196 -12.91 -5.45 -15.01
CA VAL A 196 -12.36 -4.95 -13.74
C VAL A 196 -13.48 -4.61 -12.75
N ALA A 197 -14.58 -3.99 -13.18
CA ALA A 197 -15.72 -3.72 -12.33
C ALA A 197 -16.34 -5.00 -11.74
N VAL A 198 -16.42 -6.07 -12.52
CA VAL A 198 -16.86 -7.39 -12.04
C VAL A 198 -15.89 -7.94 -10.99
N LEU A 199 -14.58 -7.83 -11.21
CA LEU A 199 -13.57 -8.27 -10.24
C LEU A 199 -13.69 -7.48 -8.92
N LEU A 200 -13.88 -6.14 -9.00
CA LEU A 200 -14.15 -5.29 -7.84
C LEU A 200 -15.41 -5.74 -7.10
N ALA A 201 -16.51 -5.94 -7.82
CA ALA A 201 -17.78 -6.37 -7.25
C ALA A 201 -17.66 -7.72 -6.53
N LEU A 202 -17.01 -8.71 -7.15
CA LEU A 202 -16.80 -10.04 -6.55
C LEU A 202 -16.03 -9.94 -5.24
N GLY A 203 -14.96 -9.15 -5.20
CA GLY A 203 -14.17 -8.93 -3.99
C GLY A 203 -14.96 -8.25 -2.88
N MET A 204 -15.64 -7.16 -3.22
CA MET A 204 -16.36 -6.32 -2.25
C MET A 204 -17.62 -7.00 -1.70
N PHE A 205 -18.46 -7.57 -2.57
CA PHE A 205 -19.63 -8.33 -2.14
C PHE A 205 -19.24 -9.61 -1.40
N GLY A 206 -18.15 -10.28 -1.83
CA GLY A 206 -17.60 -11.43 -1.13
C GLY A 206 -17.21 -11.10 0.30
N ALA A 207 -16.50 -9.99 0.53
CA ALA A 207 -16.15 -9.51 1.85
C ALA A 207 -17.39 -9.12 2.68
N TRP A 208 -18.30 -8.35 2.11
CA TRP A 208 -19.56 -7.95 2.78
C TRP A 208 -20.39 -9.16 3.20
N PHE A 209 -20.57 -10.13 2.31
CA PHE A 209 -21.41 -11.31 2.57
C PHE A 209 -20.82 -12.21 3.64
N THR A 210 -19.51 -12.46 3.59
CA THR A 210 -18.83 -13.41 4.49
C THR A 210 -18.58 -12.84 5.87
N THR A 211 -18.35 -11.54 6.00
CA THR A 211 -18.14 -10.88 7.29
C THR A 211 -19.42 -10.74 8.12
N ARG A 212 -20.60 -11.10 7.58
CA ARG A 212 -21.85 -11.12 8.36
C ARG A 212 -21.84 -12.10 9.54
N TRP A 213 -20.96 -13.10 9.50
CA TRP A 213 -20.78 -14.08 10.59
C TRP A 213 -19.64 -13.72 11.53
N ALA A 214 -18.97 -12.57 11.32
CA ALA A 214 -17.91 -12.13 12.20
C ALA A 214 -18.48 -11.58 13.52
N PRO A 215 -17.92 -11.95 14.69
CA PRO A 215 -18.28 -11.33 15.95
C PRO A 215 -17.82 -9.85 15.95
N ALA A 216 -18.55 -9.00 16.67
CA ALA A 216 -18.10 -7.64 16.98
C ALA A 216 -17.64 -7.63 18.45
N VAL A 217 -16.32 -7.68 18.67
CA VAL A 217 -15.75 -7.89 20.00
C VAL A 217 -15.30 -6.58 20.65
N ALA A 218 -14.76 -5.65 19.87
CA ALA A 218 -14.19 -4.41 20.40
C ALA A 218 -14.59 -3.19 19.57
N ARG A 219 -14.67 -2.02 20.23
CA ARG A 219 -14.68 -0.72 19.55
C ARG A 219 -13.24 -0.20 19.47
N SER A 220 -12.79 0.16 18.29
CA SER A 220 -11.52 0.87 18.13
C SER A 220 -11.60 2.23 18.84
N GLU A 221 -10.55 2.58 19.58
CA GLU A 221 -10.42 3.94 20.14
C GLU A 221 -10.28 4.94 19.00
N ALA A 222 -10.86 6.14 19.17
CA ALA A 222 -10.79 7.21 18.19
C ALA A 222 -9.33 7.62 17.96
N GLU A 223 -8.92 7.69 16.69
CA GLU A 223 -7.57 8.13 16.34
C GLU A 223 -7.34 9.61 16.72
N PRO A 224 -6.10 9.98 17.11
CA PRO A 224 -5.74 11.36 17.39
C PRO A 224 -5.98 12.28 16.18
N SER A 225 -6.23 13.57 16.41
CA SER A 225 -6.39 14.54 15.32
C SER A 225 -5.15 14.58 14.40
N LEU A 226 -5.34 14.86 13.10
CA LEU A 226 -4.23 14.95 12.12
C LEU A 226 -3.11 15.90 12.57
N ARG A 227 -3.45 17.00 13.27
CA ARG A 227 -2.44 17.92 13.82
C ARG A 227 -1.58 17.25 14.89
N ALA A 228 -2.18 16.45 15.77
CA ALA A 228 -1.47 15.71 16.81
C ALA A 228 -0.59 14.60 16.18
N GLN A 229 -1.09 13.93 15.12
CA GLN A 229 -0.32 12.92 14.37
C GLN A 229 0.92 13.55 13.71
N LEU A 230 0.75 14.68 13.01
CA LEU A 230 1.85 15.41 12.36
C LEU A 230 2.86 15.96 13.38
N ALA A 231 2.40 16.47 14.52
CA ALA A 231 3.28 16.94 15.60
C ALA A 231 4.11 15.78 16.17
N ALA A 232 3.51 14.62 16.38
CA ALA A 232 4.21 13.42 16.82
C ALA A 232 5.28 12.96 15.81
N ALA A 233 4.96 12.96 14.52
CA ALA A 233 5.91 12.61 13.47
C ALA A 233 7.08 13.60 13.37
N ARG A 234 6.80 14.90 13.44
CA ARG A 234 7.84 15.95 13.39
C ARG A 234 8.84 15.86 14.55
N SER A 235 8.41 15.36 15.70
CA SER A 235 9.28 15.17 16.86
C SER A 235 10.19 13.94 16.76
N HIS A 236 9.94 13.01 15.78
CA HIS A 236 10.65 11.74 15.66
C HIS A 236 11.51 11.71 14.39
N ARG A 237 12.74 12.24 14.48
CA ARG A 237 13.66 12.34 13.34
C ARG A 237 13.92 11.03 12.58
N PRO A 238 14.17 9.86 13.24
CA PRO A 238 14.34 8.60 12.52
C PRO A 238 13.15 8.26 11.63
N PHE A 239 11.91 8.45 12.13
CA PHE A 239 10.72 8.22 11.34
C PHE A 239 10.65 9.15 10.11
N LEU A 240 11.01 10.44 10.26
CA LEU A 240 10.98 11.39 9.13
C LEU A 240 11.95 10.99 8.02
N PHE A 241 13.17 10.58 8.35
CA PHE A 241 14.15 10.12 7.36
C PHE A 241 13.68 8.83 6.68
N LEU A 242 13.12 7.89 7.44
CA LEU A 242 12.59 6.63 6.91
C LEU A 242 11.36 6.86 6.02
N ALA A 243 10.40 7.65 6.48
CA ALA A 243 9.20 8.01 5.71
C ALA A 243 9.55 8.80 4.45
N GLY A 244 10.48 9.76 4.54
CA GLY A 244 10.97 10.52 3.38
C GLY A 244 11.65 9.63 2.34
N MET A 245 12.51 8.70 2.79
CA MET A 245 13.13 7.69 1.92
C MET A 245 12.07 6.89 1.18
N TRP A 246 11.10 6.34 1.91
CA TRP A 246 10.01 5.55 1.32
C TRP A 246 9.14 6.37 0.37
N THR A 247 8.80 7.61 0.73
CA THR A 247 8.02 8.51 -0.13
C THR A 247 8.70 8.75 -1.48
N LEU A 248 10.02 8.97 -1.50
CA LEU A 248 10.76 9.13 -2.76
C LEU A 248 10.79 7.85 -3.59
N GLN A 249 10.93 6.69 -2.95
CA GLN A 249 10.87 5.40 -3.64
C GLN A 249 9.46 5.10 -4.17
N ALA A 250 8.43 5.36 -3.38
CA ALA A 250 7.04 5.23 -3.82
C ALA A 250 6.69 6.18 -4.99
N LEU A 251 7.22 7.40 -4.96
CA LEU A 251 7.10 8.35 -6.07
C LEU A 251 7.77 7.82 -7.34
N ALA A 252 8.99 7.28 -7.23
CA ALA A 252 9.72 6.69 -8.35
C ALA A 252 8.92 5.54 -8.98
N ILE A 253 8.38 4.64 -8.15
CA ILE A 253 7.54 3.53 -8.60
C ILE A 253 6.24 4.04 -9.24
N GLY A 254 5.61 5.07 -8.66
CA GLY A 254 4.40 5.70 -9.21
C GLY A 254 4.62 6.32 -10.59
N VAL A 255 5.78 6.96 -10.80
CA VAL A 255 6.21 7.48 -12.11
C VAL A 255 6.35 6.34 -13.12
N MET A 256 7.03 5.25 -12.74
CA MET A 256 7.22 4.09 -13.62
C MET A 256 5.89 3.38 -13.93
N LEU A 257 4.99 3.27 -12.95
CA LEU A 257 3.69 2.65 -13.16
C LEU A 257 2.85 3.44 -14.18
N ALA A 258 2.87 4.78 -14.11
CA ALA A 258 2.17 5.64 -15.06
C ALA A 258 2.81 5.66 -16.45
N GLY A 259 4.15 5.51 -16.50
CA GLY A 259 4.94 5.61 -17.72
C GLY A 259 5.06 4.29 -18.50
N VAL A 260 4.82 3.13 -17.88
CA VAL A 260 5.12 1.83 -18.50
C VAL A 260 4.35 1.59 -19.80
N GLN A 261 3.12 2.08 -19.93
CA GLN A 261 2.36 1.97 -21.18
C GLN A 261 2.96 2.80 -22.30
N TYR A 262 3.40 4.01 -21.99
CA TYR A 262 4.09 4.87 -22.97
C TYR A 262 5.43 4.26 -23.38
N PHE A 263 6.17 3.72 -22.44
CA PHE A 263 7.42 3.05 -22.70
C PHE A 263 7.23 1.82 -23.61
N ALA A 264 6.22 0.98 -23.33
CA ALA A 264 5.87 -0.17 -24.16
C ALA A 264 5.48 0.26 -25.58
N THR A 265 4.62 1.26 -25.70
CA THR A 265 4.08 1.70 -26.99
C THR A 265 5.11 2.44 -27.83
N TYR A 266 5.84 3.40 -27.24
CA TYR A 266 6.68 4.34 -27.98
C TYR A 266 8.16 3.98 -27.97
N THR A 267 8.66 3.28 -26.93
CA THR A 267 10.07 2.87 -26.86
C THR A 267 10.27 1.44 -27.34
N LEU A 268 9.39 0.50 -26.95
CA LEU A 268 9.44 -0.90 -27.41
C LEU A 268 8.65 -1.15 -28.70
N GLY A 269 7.84 -0.20 -29.15
CA GLY A 269 7.05 -0.31 -30.37
C GLY A 269 5.84 -1.24 -30.29
N SER A 270 5.44 -1.69 -29.08
CA SER A 270 4.34 -2.64 -28.89
C SER A 270 3.51 -2.33 -27.66
N PRO A 271 2.26 -1.88 -27.77
CA PRO A 271 1.37 -1.70 -26.62
C PRO A 271 1.17 -2.99 -25.83
N ALA A 272 1.17 -4.16 -26.47
CA ALA A 272 1.03 -5.46 -25.82
C ALA A 272 2.22 -5.81 -24.91
N ALA A 273 3.37 -5.12 -25.04
CA ALA A 273 4.53 -5.32 -24.17
C ALA A 273 4.29 -4.92 -22.71
N VAL A 274 3.23 -4.18 -22.41
CA VAL A 274 2.88 -3.79 -21.01
C VAL A 274 2.67 -5.01 -20.13
N THR A 275 1.92 -6.01 -20.59
CA THR A 275 1.63 -7.23 -19.83
C THR A 275 2.91 -8.01 -19.47
N PRO A 276 3.81 -8.36 -20.40
CA PRO A 276 5.06 -9.02 -20.02
C PRO A 276 6.00 -8.11 -19.20
N LEU A 277 6.05 -6.80 -19.44
CA LEU A 277 6.80 -5.87 -18.59
C LEU A 277 6.30 -5.89 -17.15
N PHE A 278 4.98 -5.87 -16.95
CA PHE A 278 4.38 -5.97 -15.62
C PHE A 278 4.68 -7.32 -14.97
N ALA A 279 4.63 -8.41 -15.74
CA ALA A 279 5.03 -9.73 -15.25
C ALA A 279 6.52 -9.79 -14.84
N CYS A 280 7.41 -9.15 -15.60
CA CYS A 280 8.83 -9.02 -15.28
C CYS A 280 9.07 -8.20 -13.99
N LEU A 281 8.22 -7.19 -13.74
CA LEU A 281 8.29 -6.37 -12.53
C LEU A 281 7.80 -7.13 -11.29
N ILE A 282 6.66 -7.79 -11.39
CA ILE A 282 5.97 -8.39 -10.24
C ILE A 282 6.37 -9.86 -10.03
N GLY A 283 6.70 -10.59 -11.09
CA GLY A 283 7.10 -12.00 -11.01
C GLY A 283 8.24 -12.26 -10.01
N PRO A 284 9.33 -11.49 -10.04
CA PRO A 284 10.41 -11.63 -9.06
C PRO A 284 9.98 -11.39 -7.62
N LEU A 285 8.93 -10.59 -7.35
CA LEU A 285 8.48 -10.22 -6.01
C LEU A 285 8.28 -11.45 -5.11
N VAL A 286 7.62 -12.49 -5.62
CA VAL A 286 7.33 -13.70 -4.85
C VAL A 286 8.57 -14.58 -4.72
N LEU A 287 9.37 -14.69 -5.80
CA LEU A 287 10.49 -15.62 -5.87
C LEU A 287 11.69 -15.17 -5.04
N VAL A 288 11.96 -13.86 -4.97
CA VAL A 288 13.18 -13.33 -4.32
C VAL A 288 12.97 -12.83 -2.90
N MET A 289 11.74 -12.84 -2.36
CA MET A 289 11.48 -12.51 -0.95
C MET A 289 12.38 -13.27 0.06
N PRO A 290 12.59 -14.60 -0.07
CA PRO A 290 13.49 -15.34 0.80
C PRO A 290 14.94 -14.84 0.74
N LEU A 291 15.41 -14.40 -0.43
CA LEU A 291 16.74 -13.84 -0.63
C LEU A 291 16.92 -12.52 0.14
N TRP A 292 15.94 -11.62 0.07
CA TRP A 292 15.97 -10.36 0.83
C TRP A 292 15.93 -10.60 2.34
N ASN A 293 15.13 -11.53 2.81
CA ASN A 293 15.11 -11.95 4.21
C ASN A 293 16.48 -12.50 4.67
N ARG A 294 17.11 -13.32 3.83
CA ARG A 294 18.47 -13.83 4.12
C ARG A 294 19.50 -12.70 4.17
N LEU A 295 19.45 -11.79 3.21
CA LEU A 295 20.37 -10.64 3.15
C LEU A 295 20.19 -9.73 4.35
N ALA A 296 18.92 -9.49 4.78
CA ALA A 296 18.62 -8.71 5.99
C ALA A 296 19.23 -9.35 7.26
N ARG A 297 19.20 -10.69 7.37
CA ARG A 297 19.86 -11.39 8.48
C ARG A 297 21.39 -11.29 8.43
N LEU A 298 22.01 -11.27 7.24
CA LEU A 298 23.46 -11.26 7.08
C LEU A 298 24.07 -9.85 7.22
N ARG A 299 23.40 -8.82 6.68
CA ARG A 299 23.93 -7.44 6.60
C ARG A 299 23.15 -6.42 7.42
N GLY A 300 22.15 -6.88 8.18
CA GLY A 300 21.15 -6.01 8.82
C GLY A 300 20.13 -5.48 7.83
N VAL A 301 18.98 -5.03 8.35
CA VAL A 301 17.85 -4.55 7.52
C VAL A 301 18.26 -3.31 6.71
N LYS A 302 18.95 -2.36 7.33
CA LYS A 302 19.46 -1.16 6.67
C LYS A 302 20.48 -1.49 5.56
N GLY A 303 21.39 -2.45 5.78
CA GLY A 303 22.34 -2.90 4.77
C GLY A 303 21.67 -3.56 3.57
N ALA A 304 20.63 -4.37 3.82
CA ALA A 304 19.81 -4.96 2.76
C ALA A 304 19.04 -3.89 1.98
N GLN A 305 18.51 -2.86 2.66
CA GLN A 305 17.82 -1.73 2.03
C GLN A 305 18.74 -0.93 1.10
N TRP A 306 20.02 -0.73 1.47
CA TRP A 306 21.03 -0.15 0.59
C TRP A 306 21.19 -0.97 -0.69
N CYS A 307 21.32 -2.30 -0.57
CA CYS A 307 21.45 -3.19 -1.73
C CYS A 307 20.23 -3.11 -2.64
N ALA A 308 19.00 -3.12 -2.08
CA ALA A 308 17.76 -3.02 -2.85
C ALA A 308 17.67 -1.68 -3.58
N SER A 309 17.99 -0.57 -2.91
CA SER A 309 17.93 0.76 -3.52
C SER A 309 19.00 0.96 -4.60
N LEU A 310 20.21 0.43 -4.42
CA LEU A 310 21.26 0.46 -5.45
C LEU A 310 20.90 -0.41 -6.66
N LEU A 311 20.29 -1.58 -6.42
CA LEU A 311 19.82 -2.45 -7.50
C LEU A 311 18.70 -1.80 -8.30
N PHE A 312 17.75 -1.11 -7.63
CA PHE A 312 16.72 -0.31 -8.28
C PHE A 312 17.33 0.81 -9.13
N LEU A 313 18.28 1.56 -8.57
CA LEU A 313 19.01 2.62 -9.26
C LEU A 313 19.71 2.07 -10.51
N ALA A 314 20.43 0.96 -10.38
CA ALA A 314 21.11 0.31 -11.51
C ALA A 314 20.12 -0.12 -12.61
N GLY A 315 18.98 -0.72 -12.24
CA GLY A 315 17.94 -1.09 -13.18
C GLY A 315 17.31 0.13 -13.87
N ALA A 316 17.07 1.21 -13.13
CA ALA A 316 16.53 2.46 -13.70
C ALA A 316 17.53 3.11 -14.68
N VAL A 317 18.82 3.14 -14.34
CA VAL A 317 19.87 3.62 -15.25
C VAL A 317 19.97 2.73 -16.51
N LEU A 318 19.92 1.40 -16.33
CA LEU A 318 19.98 0.46 -17.45
C LEU A 318 18.82 0.66 -18.42
N LEU A 319 17.64 1.00 -17.92
CA LEU A 319 16.45 1.26 -18.70
C LEU A 319 16.63 2.45 -19.68
N ALA A 320 17.49 3.44 -19.34
CA ALA A 320 17.80 4.58 -20.21
C ALA A 320 18.47 4.15 -21.51
N PHE A 321 19.15 3.02 -21.54
CA PHE A 321 19.88 2.51 -22.70
C PHE A 321 19.03 1.61 -23.60
N THR A 322 17.75 1.38 -23.27
CA THR A 322 16.85 0.54 -24.06
C THR A 322 16.74 0.98 -25.53
N PRO A 323 16.68 2.28 -25.89
CA PRO A 323 16.62 2.69 -27.30
C PRO A 323 17.81 2.21 -28.14
N ALA A 324 18.99 2.13 -27.53
CA ALA A 324 20.20 1.66 -28.19
C ALA A 324 20.41 0.14 -28.11
N GLY A 325 19.99 -0.49 -26.99
CA GLY A 325 20.20 -1.92 -26.72
C GLY A 325 19.04 -2.83 -27.09
N GLY A 326 17.93 -2.25 -27.57
CA GLY A 326 16.75 -2.98 -28.01
C GLY A 326 15.86 -3.51 -26.88
N PRO A 327 14.74 -4.18 -27.23
CA PRO A 327 13.71 -4.61 -26.27
C PRO A 327 14.24 -5.58 -25.19
N ALA A 328 15.18 -6.44 -25.52
CA ALA A 328 15.75 -7.41 -24.58
C ALA A 328 16.41 -6.71 -23.38
N LEU A 329 17.11 -5.59 -23.64
CA LEU A 329 17.71 -4.76 -22.58
C LEU A 329 16.64 -4.14 -21.68
N GLY A 330 15.53 -3.67 -22.27
CA GLY A 330 14.39 -3.13 -21.53
C GLY A 330 13.78 -4.17 -20.58
N TYR A 331 13.54 -5.38 -21.05
CA TYR A 331 13.04 -6.47 -20.20
C TYR A 331 14.03 -6.84 -19.09
N ALA A 332 15.32 -6.95 -19.40
CA ALA A 332 16.35 -7.23 -18.40
C ALA A 332 16.41 -6.15 -17.31
N ALA A 333 16.32 -4.88 -17.70
CA ALA A 333 16.27 -3.76 -16.76
C ALA A 333 15.03 -3.82 -15.86
N VAL A 334 13.85 -4.14 -16.42
CA VAL A 334 12.61 -4.27 -15.64
C VAL A 334 12.65 -5.47 -14.69
N VAL A 335 13.24 -6.61 -15.09
CA VAL A 335 13.47 -7.75 -14.17
C VAL A 335 14.36 -7.34 -13.01
N LEU A 336 15.44 -6.60 -13.28
CA LEU A 336 16.33 -6.09 -12.23
C LEU A 336 15.60 -5.16 -11.26
N ILE A 337 14.76 -4.26 -11.80
CA ILE A 337 13.88 -3.39 -11.01
C ILE A 337 12.88 -4.22 -10.19
N GLY A 338 12.32 -5.28 -10.76
CA GLY A 338 11.39 -6.19 -10.06
C GLY A 338 12.04 -6.93 -8.88
N VAL A 339 13.28 -7.40 -9.06
CA VAL A 339 14.08 -7.99 -7.97
C VAL A 339 14.32 -6.95 -6.87
N ALA A 340 14.69 -5.73 -7.23
CA ALA A 340 14.88 -4.65 -6.28
C ALA A 340 13.57 -4.28 -5.57
N TYR A 341 12.46 -4.20 -6.30
CA TYR A 341 11.15 -3.84 -5.80
C TYR A 341 10.66 -4.78 -4.68
N ALA A 342 10.98 -6.08 -4.79
CA ALA A 342 10.70 -7.02 -3.70
C ALA A 342 11.38 -6.61 -2.38
N GLY A 343 12.63 -6.16 -2.43
CA GLY A 343 13.33 -5.62 -1.26
C GLY A 343 12.74 -4.31 -0.77
N LEU A 344 12.40 -3.39 -1.70
CA LEU A 344 11.80 -2.10 -1.36
C LEU A 344 10.41 -2.23 -0.74
N GLN A 345 9.67 -3.29 -1.00
CA GLN A 345 8.37 -3.55 -0.34
C GLN A 345 8.52 -4.15 1.06
N LEU A 346 9.53 -4.97 1.29
CA LEU A 346 9.72 -5.69 2.55
C LEU A 346 10.50 -4.87 3.59
N LEU A 347 11.66 -4.36 3.18
CA LEU A 347 12.66 -3.83 4.11
C LEU A 347 12.23 -2.52 4.80
N PRO A 348 11.60 -1.54 4.11
CA PRO A 348 11.13 -0.32 4.76
C PRO A 348 10.05 -0.57 5.81
N LEU A 349 9.17 -1.56 5.59
CA LEU A 349 8.16 -1.96 6.58
C LEU A 349 8.79 -2.61 7.82
N THR A 350 9.86 -3.38 7.62
CA THR A 350 10.64 -3.94 8.74
C THR A 350 11.31 -2.82 9.53
N MET A 351 11.98 -1.88 8.83
CA MET A 351 12.60 -0.71 9.48
C MET A 351 11.58 0.16 10.22
N LEU A 352 10.36 0.29 9.66
CA LEU A 352 9.26 1.01 10.33
C LEU A 352 8.88 0.31 11.64
N ALA A 353 8.71 -1.01 11.62
CA ALA A 353 8.39 -1.79 12.81
C ALA A 353 9.47 -1.64 13.90
N ASP A 354 10.76 -1.69 13.53
CA ASP A 354 11.87 -1.50 14.45
C ASP A 354 11.90 -0.07 15.03
N THR A 355 11.65 0.94 14.17
CA THR A 355 11.56 2.35 14.58
C THR A 355 10.43 2.59 15.58
N LEU A 356 9.28 1.94 15.37
CA LEU A 356 8.13 2.03 16.27
C LEU A 356 8.38 1.32 17.61
N ALA A 357 9.05 0.16 17.58
CA ALA A 357 9.44 -0.55 18.79
C ALA A 357 10.42 0.29 19.64
N ALA A 358 11.39 0.93 19.01
CA ALA A 358 12.32 1.85 19.66
C ALA A 358 11.62 3.09 20.25
N ASP A 359 10.61 3.67 19.56
CA ASP A 359 9.82 4.79 20.09
C ASP A 359 9.02 4.39 21.34
N VAL A 360 8.42 3.20 21.33
CA VAL A 360 7.69 2.67 22.52
C VAL A 360 8.65 2.45 23.66
N ALA A 361 9.82 1.86 23.42
CA ALA A 361 10.82 1.63 24.47
C ALA A 361 11.32 2.94 25.09
N ARG A 362 11.48 4.00 24.28
CA ARG A 362 11.96 5.31 24.72
C ARG A 362 10.89 6.16 25.42
N THR A 363 9.65 6.13 24.93
CA THR A 363 8.59 7.07 25.37
C THR A 363 7.50 6.44 26.20
N GLY A 364 7.39 5.11 26.23
CA GLY A 364 6.29 4.36 26.84
C GLY A 364 4.94 4.54 26.11
N LYS A 365 4.89 5.31 25.02
CA LYS A 365 3.64 5.66 24.31
C LYS A 365 3.44 4.75 23.09
N ARG A 366 2.29 4.11 22.99
CA ARG A 366 1.88 3.28 21.85
C ARG A 366 1.29 4.16 20.73
N ARG A 367 2.15 4.66 19.82
CA ARG A 367 1.76 5.53 18.70
C ARG A 367 1.84 4.84 17.33
N ALA A 368 1.85 3.51 17.31
CA ALA A 368 2.02 2.75 16.08
C ALA A 368 0.97 3.09 15.02
N ALA A 369 -0.31 3.22 15.39
CA ALA A 369 -1.38 3.59 14.46
C ALA A 369 -1.15 4.95 13.79
N THR A 370 -0.70 5.95 14.58
CA THR A 370 -0.37 7.29 14.07
C THR A 370 0.73 7.25 13.00
N PHE A 371 1.83 6.56 13.28
CA PHE A 371 2.97 6.50 12.36
C PHE A 371 2.66 5.66 11.11
N THR A 372 1.97 4.52 11.26
CA THR A 372 1.51 3.71 10.11
C THR A 372 0.47 4.44 9.26
N GLY A 373 -0.42 5.20 9.86
CA GLY A 373 -1.38 6.03 9.14
C GLY A 373 -0.69 7.09 8.28
N LEU A 374 0.29 7.82 8.85
CA LEU A 374 1.10 8.81 8.11
C LEU A 374 1.95 8.17 7.01
N TRP A 375 2.50 6.98 7.27
CA TRP A 375 3.24 6.19 6.27
C TRP A 375 2.37 5.88 5.06
N THR A 376 1.19 5.31 5.29
CA THR A 376 0.25 4.96 4.22
C THR A 376 -0.26 6.18 3.47
N ALA A 377 -0.53 7.29 4.17
CA ALA A 377 -0.93 8.55 3.53
C ALA A 377 0.17 9.10 2.62
N ALA A 378 1.43 9.09 3.09
CA ALA A 378 2.59 9.53 2.31
C ALA A 378 2.81 8.64 1.08
N GLU A 379 2.70 7.32 1.22
CA GLU A 379 2.77 6.34 0.14
C GLU A 379 1.69 6.60 -0.93
N THR A 380 0.44 6.72 -0.52
CA THR A 380 -0.69 6.96 -1.43
C THR A 380 -0.51 8.26 -2.21
N LEU A 381 -0.10 9.33 -1.52
CA LEU A 381 0.16 10.63 -2.14
C LEU A 381 1.34 10.56 -3.12
N ALA A 382 2.41 9.83 -2.76
CA ALA A 382 3.58 9.67 -3.62
C ALA A 382 3.23 8.91 -4.93
N PHE A 383 2.45 7.83 -4.84
CA PHE A 383 1.97 7.13 -6.04
C PHE A 383 1.10 8.04 -6.93
N ALA A 384 0.22 8.85 -6.33
CA ALA A 384 -0.62 9.78 -7.06
C ALA A 384 0.20 10.88 -7.76
N LEU A 385 1.17 11.45 -7.04
CA LEU A 385 2.11 12.44 -7.59
C LEU A 385 2.94 11.85 -8.73
N GLY A 386 3.28 10.56 -8.69
CA GLY A 386 4.01 9.89 -9.74
C GLY A 386 3.36 10.01 -11.12
N ALA A 387 2.05 9.78 -11.21
CA ALA A 387 1.30 9.96 -12.43
C ALA A 387 1.27 11.44 -12.89
N GLY A 388 1.10 12.36 -11.96
CA GLY A 388 1.13 13.81 -12.25
C GLY A 388 2.49 14.29 -12.74
N VAL A 389 3.58 13.83 -12.11
CA VAL A 389 4.96 14.16 -12.49
C VAL A 389 5.28 13.57 -13.88
N PHE A 390 4.89 12.33 -14.15
CA PHE A 390 5.07 11.75 -15.49
C PHE A 390 4.28 12.50 -16.55
N ALA A 391 3.03 12.90 -16.26
CA ALA A 391 2.23 13.72 -17.17
C ALA A 391 2.86 15.09 -17.41
N LEU A 392 3.50 15.69 -16.40
CA LEU A 392 4.26 16.93 -16.57
C LEU A 392 5.47 16.74 -17.51
N VAL A 393 6.21 15.63 -17.36
CA VAL A 393 7.28 15.28 -18.29
C VAL A 393 6.76 15.21 -19.72
N LEU A 394 5.65 14.53 -19.96
CA LEU A 394 5.02 14.45 -21.28
C LEU A 394 4.62 15.84 -21.81
N ALA A 395 4.04 16.68 -20.97
CA ALA A 395 3.61 18.02 -21.35
C ALA A 395 4.79 18.92 -21.75
N VAL A 396 5.86 18.94 -20.94
CA VAL A 396 7.06 19.76 -21.16
C VAL A 396 7.83 19.30 -22.40
N THR A 397 7.86 17.98 -22.67
CA THR A 397 8.53 17.43 -23.86
C THR A 397 7.68 17.49 -25.14
N GLY A 398 6.48 18.10 -25.07
CA GLY A 398 5.63 18.33 -26.23
C GLY A 398 4.93 17.07 -26.74
N PHE A 399 4.60 16.13 -25.85
CA PHE A 399 3.81 14.95 -26.20
C PHE A 399 2.47 15.36 -26.81
N ARG A 400 2.16 14.81 -27.97
CA ARG A 400 0.93 15.07 -28.70
C ARG A 400 -0.09 13.99 -28.38
N SER A 401 -1.16 14.39 -27.71
CA SER A 401 -2.27 13.49 -27.40
C SER A 401 -2.99 13.09 -28.69
N SER A 402 -3.45 11.84 -28.73
CA SER A 402 -4.13 11.24 -29.89
C SER A 402 -5.48 10.66 -29.47
N ASP A 403 -6.32 10.37 -30.45
CA ASP A 403 -7.49 9.53 -30.24
C ASP A 403 -7.25 8.12 -30.82
N ALA A 404 -8.21 7.22 -30.56
CA ALA A 404 -8.11 5.83 -31.00
C ALA A 404 -8.05 5.67 -32.53
N ASP A 405 -8.65 6.61 -33.28
CA ASP A 405 -8.76 6.56 -34.74
C ASP A 405 -7.58 7.23 -35.44
N HIS A 406 -6.92 8.20 -34.75
CA HIS A 406 -5.85 9.02 -35.34
C HIS A 406 -4.62 9.04 -34.42
N ARG A 407 -3.70 8.13 -34.65
CA ARG A 407 -2.40 8.14 -33.94
C ARG A 407 -1.50 9.21 -34.55
N VAL A 408 -1.05 10.14 -33.71
CA VAL A 408 -0.17 11.23 -34.10
C VAL A 408 1.29 10.81 -33.88
N ALA A 409 2.14 11.08 -34.89
CA ALA A 409 3.58 10.89 -34.74
C ALA A 409 4.11 11.79 -33.61
N GLN A 410 4.90 11.23 -32.72
CA GLN A 410 5.45 11.95 -31.61
C GLN A 410 6.77 12.64 -31.98
N PRO A 411 7.02 13.87 -31.46
CA PRO A 411 8.31 14.52 -31.62
C PRO A 411 9.42 13.74 -30.91
N GLU A 412 10.65 13.82 -31.41
CA GLU A 412 11.81 13.16 -30.76
C GLU A 412 12.00 13.56 -29.29
N ALA A 413 11.72 14.83 -28.98
CA ALA A 413 11.76 15.31 -27.59
C ALA A 413 10.76 14.57 -26.68
N ALA A 414 9.56 14.24 -27.18
CA ALA A 414 8.58 13.46 -26.42
C ALA A 414 9.01 12.00 -26.23
N LEU A 415 9.58 11.37 -27.27
CA LEU A 415 10.14 10.01 -27.18
C LEU A 415 11.28 9.93 -26.16
N THR A 416 12.19 10.91 -26.21
CA THR A 416 13.26 11.07 -25.23
C THR A 416 12.68 11.31 -23.84
N GLY A 417 11.65 12.17 -23.73
CA GLY A 417 10.96 12.47 -22.49
C GLY A 417 10.33 11.22 -21.84
N ILE A 418 9.70 10.34 -22.64
CA ILE A 418 9.14 9.07 -22.15
C ILE A 418 10.25 8.19 -21.58
N THR A 419 11.36 8.02 -22.31
CA THR A 419 12.49 7.20 -21.86
C THR A 419 13.14 7.78 -20.61
N MET A 420 13.40 9.09 -20.55
CA MET A 420 14.00 9.77 -19.40
C MET A 420 13.07 9.79 -18.18
N GLY A 421 11.77 9.97 -18.40
CA GLY A 421 10.74 9.89 -17.37
C GLY A 421 10.66 8.51 -16.73
N MET A 422 10.87 7.45 -17.51
CA MET A 422 10.87 6.06 -17.03
C MET A 422 12.21 5.62 -16.41
N SER A 423 13.30 6.30 -16.67
CA SER A 423 14.65 5.88 -16.28
C SER A 423 15.35 6.89 -15.38
N VAL A 424 15.72 8.06 -15.91
CA VAL A 424 16.53 9.06 -15.18
C VAL A 424 15.78 9.63 -14.01
N LEU A 425 14.50 9.94 -14.15
CA LEU A 425 13.71 10.50 -13.06
C LEU A 425 13.58 9.53 -11.87
N PRO A 426 13.18 8.25 -12.05
CA PRO A 426 13.23 7.26 -10.96
C PRO A 426 14.63 7.05 -10.40
N ALA A 427 15.68 7.10 -11.23
CA ALA A 427 17.05 6.98 -10.78
C ALA A 427 17.46 8.14 -9.85
N VAL A 428 17.11 9.39 -10.19
CA VAL A 428 17.36 10.58 -9.36
C VAL A 428 16.62 10.48 -8.03
N LEU A 429 15.34 10.06 -8.06
CA LEU A 429 14.53 9.86 -6.84
C LEU A 429 15.12 8.75 -5.97
N ALA A 430 15.58 7.65 -6.55
CA ALA A 430 16.25 6.57 -5.85
C ALA A 430 17.57 7.05 -5.23
N GLY A 431 18.38 7.83 -5.97
CA GLY A 431 19.59 8.45 -5.46
C GLY A 431 19.33 9.38 -4.27
N ALA A 432 18.29 10.22 -4.37
CA ALA A 432 17.86 11.08 -3.26
C ALA A 432 17.35 10.25 -2.05
N SER A 433 16.67 9.12 -2.28
CA SER A 433 16.24 8.21 -1.22
C SER A 433 17.43 7.58 -0.49
N LEU A 434 18.52 7.24 -1.19
CA LEU A 434 19.76 6.74 -0.61
C LEU A 434 20.43 7.76 0.32
N TRP A 435 20.37 9.05 -0.04
CA TRP A 435 20.85 10.11 0.84
C TRP A 435 20.05 10.18 2.17
N LEU A 436 18.71 10.04 2.11
CA LEU A 436 17.86 9.97 3.31
C LEU A 436 18.14 8.70 4.12
N LEU A 437 18.37 7.55 3.47
CA LEU A 437 18.75 6.30 4.11
C LEU A 437 20.11 6.42 4.83
N HIS A 438 21.05 7.16 4.26
CA HIS A 438 22.34 7.45 4.91
C HIS A 438 22.12 8.23 6.21
N ARG A 439 21.24 9.23 6.20
CA ARG A 439 20.91 10.06 7.37
C ARG A 439 20.06 9.33 8.42
N TYR A 440 19.35 8.27 8.03
CA TYR A 440 18.62 7.43 8.97
C TYR A 440 19.58 6.74 9.92
N ARG A 441 19.41 6.98 11.22
CA ARG A 441 20.13 6.28 12.29
C ARG A 441 19.14 5.36 12.98
N GLU A 442 19.48 4.07 13.04
CA GLU A 442 18.77 3.14 13.90
C GLU A 442 18.99 3.60 15.34
N ASP A 443 17.92 3.96 16.04
CA ASP A 443 17.98 4.04 17.49
C ASP A 443 18.20 2.59 17.97
N ARG A 444 19.44 2.19 18.15
CA ARG A 444 19.76 0.90 18.78
C ARG A 444 19.05 0.93 20.12
N ILE A 445 18.04 0.09 20.29
CA ILE A 445 17.55 -0.33 21.60
C ILE A 445 18.81 -0.84 22.26
N GLY A 446 19.32 -0.07 23.28
CA GLY A 446 20.60 -0.33 23.87
C GLY A 446 20.75 -1.82 24.08
N SER A 447 21.79 -2.41 23.51
CA SER A 447 22.29 -3.67 23.99
C SER A 447 22.41 -3.43 25.51
N VAL A 448 21.48 -3.95 26.27
CA VAL A 448 21.65 -4.15 27.70
C VAL A 448 22.91 -5.00 27.74
N SER A 449 24.02 -4.35 28.04
CA SER A 449 25.26 -5.06 28.32
C SER A 449 24.90 -6.09 29.36
N PRO A 450 25.27 -7.37 29.20
CA PRO A 450 25.02 -8.37 30.23
C PRO A 450 25.84 -8.13 31.51
N GLU A 451 26.50 -6.99 31.61
CA GLU A 451 27.32 -6.53 32.74
C GLU A 451 26.72 -5.30 33.42
N SER A 452 25.49 -5.41 33.90
CA SER A 452 25.12 -4.77 35.13
C SER A 452 24.99 -5.91 36.15
N GLU A 453 26.08 -6.10 36.90
CA GLU A 453 26.05 -6.85 38.13
C GLU A 453 24.79 -6.48 38.91
N PRO A 454 24.08 -7.48 39.48
CA PRO A 454 22.95 -7.17 40.33
C PRO A 454 23.48 -6.28 41.48
N PRO A 455 22.78 -5.19 41.82
CA PRO A 455 23.17 -4.36 42.96
C PRO A 455 23.38 -5.27 44.16
N GLU A 456 24.55 -5.10 44.76
CA GLU A 456 25.02 -5.75 45.97
C GLU A 456 23.87 -5.96 46.96
N SER A 457 23.71 -7.18 47.42
CA SER A 457 22.65 -7.67 48.30
C SER A 457 22.15 -6.64 49.31
N VAL A 458 20.91 -6.23 49.14
CA VAL A 458 20.16 -5.59 50.24
C VAL A 458 20.17 -6.57 51.42
N PRO A 459 20.61 -6.18 52.63
CA PRO A 459 20.60 -7.04 53.81
C PRO A 459 19.16 -7.52 54.06
N GLN A 460 18.98 -8.82 54.10
CA GLN A 460 17.70 -9.41 54.48
C GLN A 460 17.33 -8.93 55.90
N PRO A 461 16.11 -8.44 56.12
CA PRO A 461 15.67 -8.19 57.49
C PRO A 461 15.67 -9.52 58.25
N SER A 462 16.39 -9.54 59.41
CA SER A 462 16.47 -10.68 60.33
C SER A 462 15.08 -11.24 60.61
N ALA A 463 14.96 -12.56 60.44
CA ALA A 463 13.75 -13.31 60.70
C ALA A 463 13.19 -12.99 62.09
N MET A 464 11.98 -12.46 62.12
CA MET A 464 11.18 -12.33 63.36
C MET A 464 10.79 -13.73 63.82
N PRO A 465 10.91 -14.02 65.15
CA PRO A 465 10.53 -15.34 65.69
C PRO A 465 9.02 -15.56 65.51
N PRO A 466 8.58 -16.82 65.34
CA PRO A 466 7.18 -17.14 65.09
C PRO A 466 6.32 -16.78 66.32
N GLN A 467 5.24 -16.05 66.09
CA GLN A 467 4.22 -15.77 67.11
C GLN A 467 3.43 -17.07 67.38
N PRO A 468 3.08 -17.29 68.72
CA PRO A 468 2.31 -18.47 69.11
C PRO A 468 0.88 -18.43 68.58
N VAL A 469 0.45 -19.54 68.01
CA VAL A 469 -0.91 -19.78 67.53
C VAL A 469 -1.88 -19.77 68.75
N PRO A 470 -2.99 -19.04 68.70
CA PRO A 470 -4.02 -19.11 69.72
C PRO A 470 -4.69 -20.50 69.67
N GLN A 471 -4.69 -21.20 70.80
CA GLN A 471 -5.48 -22.42 71.00
C GLN A 471 -6.96 -22.06 70.97
N GLN A 472 -7.72 -22.70 70.06
CA GLN A 472 -9.18 -22.69 70.08
C GLN A 472 -9.66 -23.53 71.27
N GLU A 473 -10.33 -22.90 72.21
CA GLU A 473 -11.10 -23.57 73.25
C GLU A 473 -12.27 -24.32 72.60
N GLU A 474 -12.25 -25.61 72.83
CA GLU A 474 -13.33 -26.56 72.56
C GLU A 474 -14.41 -26.35 73.64
N THR A 475 -15.48 -25.63 73.29
CA THR A 475 -16.68 -25.61 74.10
C THR A 475 -17.66 -26.65 73.65
N ASP A 476 -17.59 -27.79 74.33
CA ASP A 476 -18.70 -28.73 74.50
C ASP A 476 -19.96 -28.02 74.95
N ARG A 477 -21.08 -28.21 74.19
CA ARG A 477 -22.44 -28.15 74.73
C ARG A 477 -23.36 -29.12 74.05
N VAL A 478 -23.66 -30.12 74.81
CA VAL A 478 -24.86 -30.91 74.91
C VAL A 478 -26.10 -30.00 74.92
N ASP A 479 -27.04 -30.26 74.05
CA ASP A 479 -28.46 -30.68 74.15
C ASP A 479 -29.12 -30.62 72.81
#